data_58f336acd31a343b1bf8a8c4d85bd765
#
_entry.id   58f336acd31a343b1bf8a8c4d85bd765
#
_cell.length_a   1.000
_cell.length_b   1.000
_cell.length_c   1.000
_cell.angle_alpha   90.00
_cell.angle_beta   90.00
_cell.angle_gamma   90.00
#
_symmetry.space_group_name_H-M   'P 1'
#
loop_
_entity.id
_entity.type
_entity.pdbx_description
1 polymer ?
#
loop_
_entity_poly.entity_id
_entity_poly.type
_entity_poly.pdbx_seq_one_letter_code
_entity_poly.pdbx_strand_id
1 'polypeptide(L)'
;PPPPLFFHADDGIRDRSPSGGLGDVYKRHRLFMDSLCLLSDGVPEVMEFDWEATVKLGLPTGQGFGMSAAGSVSFCNSIQRAIGIPYEEGHRRSLMIAHLVDRKRSSGLGDVTALSAGGVEIRKIPGSPFSGHLLENGPGKSEGWTAEAEIILAWKGEGGKHTSSYIDNPEWRGLISSAGSKNLEELSHKNWNESRWSDIILSSRKFSVESGLSSEKSRSEVLRMCEEAMLEGGMSHSGVALLCMLGTSVAIVPNSLESGLVEVNQVRSLLDDCGLENILTRIGDV
;
A
#
# COMPACT_ATOMS: atom_id res chain seq x y z
N PRO A 1 -11.76 -24.85 22.27
CA PRO A 1 -11.64 -24.11 21.03
C PRO A 1 -10.79 -22.85 21.30
N PRO A 2 -9.84 -22.51 20.42
CA PRO A 2 -9.12 -21.26 20.54
C PRO A 2 -10.09 -20.08 20.47
N PRO A 3 -9.81 -18.94 21.13
CA PRO A 3 -10.67 -17.76 21.05
C PRO A 3 -10.68 -17.22 19.62
N PRO A 4 -11.80 -16.60 19.17
CA PRO A 4 -11.87 -16.01 17.86
C PRO A 4 -10.77 -14.95 17.69
N LEU A 5 -10.06 -15.03 16.56
CA LEU A 5 -8.99 -14.09 16.24
C LEU A 5 -9.59 -12.82 15.63
N PHE A 6 -9.43 -11.70 16.32
CA PHE A 6 -9.80 -10.39 15.82
C PHE A 6 -8.55 -9.75 15.20
N PHE A 7 -8.60 -9.49 13.89
CA PHE A 7 -7.57 -8.73 13.19
C PHE A 7 -7.95 -7.25 13.23
N HIS A 8 -7.21 -6.46 13.96
CA HIS A 8 -7.30 -5.02 13.90
C HIS A 8 -6.23 -4.51 12.93
N ALA A 9 -6.63 -4.19 11.71
CA ALA A 9 -5.92 -3.18 10.94
C ALA A 9 -6.57 -1.86 11.34
N ASP A 10 -5.88 -1.09 12.11
CA ASP A 10 -6.21 0.18 12.78
C ASP A 10 -7.66 0.67 12.88
N ASP A 11 -7.97 1.22 14.05
CA ASP A 11 -9.28 1.68 14.48
C ASP A 11 -9.94 2.67 13.53
N GLY A 12 -11.16 2.35 13.11
CA GLY A 12 -12.19 3.38 13.05
C GLY A 12 -12.84 3.70 11.73
N ILE A 13 -13.12 2.74 10.83
CA ILE A 13 -14.17 2.98 9.83
C ILE A 13 -15.13 1.80 9.83
N ARG A 14 -16.38 2.08 10.26
CA ARG A 14 -17.50 1.17 10.06
C ARG A 14 -17.79 1.10 8.56
N ASP A 15 -17.53 -0.06 7.95
CA ASP A 15 -17.93 -0.35 6.58
C ASP A 15 -19.47 -0.22 6.47
N ARG A 16 -19.93 0.82 5.79
CA ARG A 16 -21.30 1.03 5.34
C ARG A 16 -21.38 1.10 3.82
N SER A 17 -20.53 0.40 3.12
CA SER A 17 -20.65 0.29 1.67
C SER A 17 -21.33 -1.01 1.28
N PRO A 18 -22.59 -0.99 0.79
CA PRO A 18 -23.26 -2.15 0.23
C PRO A 18 -22.80 -2.52 -1.20
N SER A 19 -21.72 -1.96 -1.71
CA SER A 19 -21.28 -2.10 -3.10
C SER A 19 -20.09 -3.03 -3.35
N GLY A 20 -19.61 -3.74 -2.35
CA GLY A 20 -18.66 -4.84 -2.56
C GLY A 20 -19.38 -6.02 -3.19
N GLY A 21 -19.40 -6.13 -4.53
CA GLY A 21 -20.03 -7.25 -5.23
C GLY A 21 -19.44 -8.58 -4.79
N LEU A 22 -20.22 -9.68 -4.91
CA LEU A 22 -19.80 -11.06 -4.62
C LEU A 22 -18.37 -11.40 -5.13
N GLY A 23 -17.93 -10.76 -6.22
CA GLY A 23 -16.58 -10.90 -6.79
C GLY A 23 -15.44 -10.47 -5.86
N ASP A 24 -15.61 -9.43 -5.04
CA ASP A 24 -14.56 -8.95 -4.13
C ASP A 24 -14.44 -9.81 -2.88
N VAL A 25 -15.54 -10.34 -2.38
CA VAL A 25 -15.55 -11.29 -1.27
C VAL A 25 -14.81 -12.58 -1.68
N TYR A 26 -15.06 -13.10 -2.89
CA TYR A 26 -14.35 -14.27 -3.42
C TYR A 26 -12.85 -14.02 -3.62
N LYS A 27 -12.46 -12.84 -4.08
CA LYS A 27 -11.04 -12.49 -4.25
C LYS A 27 -10.30 -12.44 -2.92
N ARG A 28 -10.90 -11.84 -1.90
CA ARG A 28 -10.35 -11.77 -0.54
C ARG A 28 -10.22 -13.15 0.09
N HIS A 29 -11.28 -13.96 0.00
CA HIS A 29 -11.25 -15.35 0.49
C HIS A 29 -10.10 -16.14 -0.13
N ARG A 30 -9.91 -16.04 -1.46
CA ARG A 30 -8.80 -16.71 -2.15
C ARG A 30 -7.42 -16.23 -1.70
N LEU A 31 -7.25 -14.93 -1.40
CA LEU A 31 -6.01 -14.38 -0.88
C LEU A 31 -5.61 -15.07 0.45
N PHE A 32 -6.56 -15.17 1.37
CA PHE A 32 -6.33 -15.79 2.67
C PHE A 32 -6.13 -17.31 2.57
N MET A 33 -6.86 -18.00 1.68
CA MET A 33 -6.65 -19.42 1.43
C MET A 33 -5.28 -19.73 0.85
N ASP A 34 -4.79 -18.91 -0.10
CA ASP A 34 -3.42 -19.07 -0.60
C ASP A 34 -2.38 -18.77 0.49
N SER A 35 -2.63 -17.76 1.33
CA SER A 35 -1.76 -17.44 2.46
C SER A 35 -1.71 -18.60 3.46
N LEU A 36 -2.85 -19.18 3.81
CA LEU A 36 -2.94 -20.32 4.73
C LEU A 36 -2.24 -21.57 4.17
N CYS A 37 -2.44 -21.86 2.89
CA CYS A 37 -1.80 -22.99 2.21
C CYS A 37 -0.27 -22.84 2.25
N LEU A 38 0.27 -21.66 1.90
CA LEU A 38 1.71 -21.43 1.96
C LEU A 38 2.25 -21.40 3.40
N LEU A 39 1.43 -20.96 4.35
CA LEU A 39 1.81 -20.97 5.76
C LEU A 39 1.94 -22.40 6.28
N SER A 40 1.04 -23.29 5.89
CA SER A 40 1.07 -24.70 6.31
C SER A 40 2.31 -25.47 5.82
N ASP A 41 2.94 -25.04 4.73
CA ASP A 41 4.19 -25.62 4.25
C ASP A 41 5.37 -25.38 5.22
N GLY A 42 5.35 -24.27 5.94
CA GLY A 42 6.39 -23.90 6.91
C GLY A 42 5.97 -24.09 8.38
N VAL A 43 4.68 -24.16 8.66
CA VAL A 43 4.08 -24.31 9.99
C VAL A 43 2.88 -25.25 9.88
N PRO A 44 3.10 -26.57 9.79
CA PRO A 44 2.02 -27.56 9.60
C PRO A 44 0.94 -27.53 10.69
N GLU A 45 1.28 -27.11 11.89
CA GLU A 45 0.39 -27.01 13.05
C GLU A 45 -0.82 -26.11 12.79
N VAL A 46 -0.74 -25.18 11.82
CA VAL A 46 -1.89 -24.32 11.46
C VAL A 46 -3.07 -25.13 10.92
N MET A 47 -2.83 -26.33 10.42
CA MET A 47 -3.86 -27.22 9.88
C MET A 47 -4.55 -28.06 10.96
N GLU A 48 -4.10 -28.00 12.20
CA GLU A 48 -4.72 -28.69 13.34
C GLU A 48 -5.96 -27.96 13.90
N PHE A 49 -6.22 -26.74 13.39
CA PHE A 49 -7.27 -25.87 13.89
C PHE A 49 -8.25 -25.48 12.78
N ASP A 50 -9.52 -25.30 13.17
CA ASP A 50 -10.52 -24.59 12.36
C ASP A 50 -10.42 -23.10 12.63
N TRP A 51 -10.17 -22.31 11.58
CA TRP A 51 -9.95 -20.88 11.66
C TRP A 51 -11.20 -20.10 11.26
N GLU A 52 -11.62 -19.18 12.13
CA GLU A 52 -12.57 -18.11 11.79
C GLU A 52 -11.82 -16.77 11.77
N ALA A 53 -11.85 -16.08 10.64
CA ALA A 53 -11.15 -14.83 10.45
C ALA A 53 -12.13 -13.68 10.15
N THR A 54 -12.08 -12.62 10.96
CA THR A 54 -12.77 -11.35 10.68
C THR A 54 -11.76 -10.31 10.23
N VAL A 55 -12.00 -9.67 9.10
CA VAL A 55 -11.12 -8.65 8.53
C VAL A 55 -11.83 -7.30 8.56
N LYS A 56 -11.20 -6.32 9.23
CA LYS A 56 -11.57 -4.90 9.12
C LYS A 56 -10.57 -4.20 8.23
N LEU A 57 -11.05 -3.44 7.26
CA LEU A 57 -10.21 -2.64 6.37
C LEU A 57 -10.32 -1.17 6.79
N GLY A 58 -9.20 -0.52 7.08
CA GLY A 58 -9.14 0.92 7.34
C GLY A 58 -9.22 1.75 6.05
N LEU A 59 -8.86 1.14 4.91
CA LEU A 59 -8.87 1.77 3.59
C LEU A 59 -9.54 0.85 2.56
N PRO A 60 -10.11 1.39 1.47
CA PRO A 60 -10.72 0.59 0.43
C PRO A 60 -9.68 -0.19 -0.37
N THR A 61 -10.10 -1.35 -0.90
CA THR A 61 -9.29 -2.15 -1.80
C THR A 61 -9.33 -1.59 -3.23
N GLY A 62 -8.29 -1.87 -4.03
CA GLY A 62 -8.24 -1.47 -5.45
C GLY A 62 -7.91 0.01 -5.68
N GLN A 63 -7.53 0.73 -4.64
CA GLN A 63 -7.18 2.16 -4.71
C GLN A 63 -5.67 2.43 -4.69
N GLY A 64 -4.82 1.39 -4.68
CA GLY A 64 -3.36 1.56 -4.67
C GLY A 64 -2.76 1.76 -3.28
N PHE A 65 -3.51 1.43 -2.22
CA PHE A 65 -3.07 1.55 -0.82
C PHE A 65 -2.37 0.29 -0.27
N GLY A 66 -1.97 -0.64 -1.11
CA GLY A 66 -1.26 -1.85 -0.68
C GLY A 66 -2.09 -2.83 0.17
N MET A 67 -3.42 -2.73 0.15
CA MET A 67 -4.31 -3.49 1.04
C MET A 67 -4.21 -5.01 0.89
N SER A 68 -3.81 -5.51 -0.27
CA SER A 68 -3.57 -6.95 -0.50
C SER A 68 -2.37 -7.44 0.33
N ALA A 69 -1.26 -6.74 0.23
CA ALA A 69 -0.03 -7.04 0.98
C ALA A 69 -0.28 -6.95 2.49
N ALA A 70 -0.84 -5.82 2.96
CA ALA A 70 -1.15 -5.60 4.37
C ALA A 70 -2.10 -6.69 4.92
N GLY A 71 -3.14 -7.05 4.17
CA GLY A 71 -4.08 -8.11 4.55
C GLY A 71 -3.42 -9.47 4.68
N SER A 72 -2.57 -9.86 3.73
CA SER A 72 -1.85 -11.14 3.79
C SER A 72 -0.85 -11.19 4.94
N VAL A 73 -0.09 -10.12 5.18
CA VAL A 73 0.86 -10.03 6.30
C VAL A 73 0.12 -10.13 7.64
N SER A 74 -0.95 -9.34 7.82
CA SER A 74 -1.75 -9.34 9.05
C SER A 74 -2.40 -10.70 9.31
N PHE A 75 -2.94 -11.34 8.28
CA PHE A 75 -3.54 -12.67 8.37
C PHE A 75 -2.52 -13.71 8.84
N CYS A 76 -1.38 -13.83 8.15
CA CYS A 76 -0.34 -14.77 8.52
C CYS A 76 0.24 -14.52 9.93
N ASN A 77 0.49 -13.24 10.27
CA ASN A 77 0.98 -12.87 11.60
C ASN A 77 0.01 -13.31 12.70
N SER A 78 -1.28 -13.08 12.51
CA SER A 78 -2.28 -13.37 13.53
C SER A 78 -2.46 -14.87 13.76
N ILE A 79 -2.47 -15.68 12.71
CA ILE A 79 -2.52 -17.16 12.83
C ILE A 79 -1.29 -17.66 13.59
N GLN A 80 -0.09 -17.22 13.19
CA GLN A 80 1.15 -17.65 13.84
C GLN A 80 1.22 -17.25 15.32
N ARG A 81 0.75 -16.03 15.65
CA ARG A 81 0.65 -15.59 17.04
C ARG A 81 -0.31 -16.43 17.88
N ALA A 82 -1.43 -16.86 17.29
CA ALA A 82 -2.42 -17.68 17.99
C ALA A 82 -1.89 -19.05 18.39
N ILE A 83 -0.94 -19.60 17.64
CA ILE A 83 -0.28 -20.88 17.95
C ILE A 83 1.07 -20.72 18.64
N GLY A 84 1.41 -19.48 19.07
CA GLY A 84 2.57 -19.21 19.92
C GLY A 84 3.91 -19.05 19.18
N ILE A 85 3.90 -18.84 17.85
CA ILE A 85 5.13 -18.53 17.10
C ILE A 85 5.68 -17.16 17.55
N PRO A 86 6.99 -17.03 17.83
CA PRO A 86 7.63 -15.76 18.17
C PRO A 86 7.38 -14.69 17.11
N TYR A 87 7.16 -13.44 17.54
CA TYR A 87 6.77 -12.34 16.65
C TYR A 87 7.75 -12.15 15.49
N GLU A 88 9.04 -12.05 15.75
CA GLU A 88 10.06 -11.84 14.71
C GLU A 88 10.07 -12.94 13.65
N GLU A 89 9.97 -14.17 14.07
CA GLU A 89 9.92 -15.31 13.16
C GLU A 89 8.62 -15.29 12.34
N GLY A 90 7.48 -15.13 13.04
CA GLY A 90 6.17 -15.04 12.41
C GLY A 90 6.07 -13.90 11.42
N HIS A 91 6.61 -12.72 11.76
CA HIS A 91 6.60 -11.54 10.90
C HIS A 91 7.43 -11.75 9.62
N ARG A 92 8.65 -12.26 9.72
CA ARG A 92 9.49 -12.58 8.56
C ARG A 92 8.82 -13.59 7.63
N ARG A 93 8.23 -14.65 8.19
CA ARG A 93 7.49 -15.65 7.42
C ARG A 93 6.25 -15.04 6.75
N SER A 94 5.51 -14.18 7.45
CA SER A 94 4.35 -13.48 6.91
C SER A 94 4.71 -12.59 5.72
N LEU A 95 5.79 -11.84 5.79
CA LEU A 95 6.28 -11.03 4.66
C LEU A 95 6.70 -11.92 3.48
N MET A 96 7.39 -13.03 3.71
CA MET A 96 7.75 -13.95 2.64
C MET A 96 6.51 -14.54 1.96
N ILE A 97 5.54 -15.01 2.73
CA ILE A 97 4.30 -15.61 2.21
C ILE A 97 3.47 -14.56 1.46
N ALA A 98 3.28 -13.38 2.03
CA ALA A 98 2.54 -12.30 1.39
C ALA A 98 3.14 -11.92 0.02
N HIS A 99 4.47 -11.87 -0.09
CA HIS A 99 5.14 -11.65 -1.38
C HIS A 99 4.83 -12.76 -2.40
N LEU A 100 4.87 -14.02 -2.00
CA LEU A 100 4.55 -15.14 -2.88
C LEU A 100 3.09 -15.10 -3.34
N VAL A 101 2.17 -14.78 -2.43
CA VAL A 101 0.74 -14.62 -2.74
C VAL A 101 0.50 -13.46 -3.72
N ASP A 102 1.09 -12.30 -3.48
CA ASP A 102 0.97 -11.13 -4.36
C ASP A 102 1.51 -11.47 -5.77
N ARG A 103 2.62 -12.18 -5.88
CA ARG A 103 3.17 -12.64 -7.17
C ARG A 103 2.24 -13.64 -7.85
N LYS A 104 1.73 -14.62 -7.11
CA LYS A 104 0.80 -15.64 -7.63
C LYS A 104 -0.51 -15.02 -8.15
N ARG A 105 -0.96 -13.92 -7.51
CA ARG A 105 -2.22 -13.25 -7.80
C ARG A 105 -2.10 -12.04 -8.73
N SER A 106 -0.89 -11.64 -9.10
CA SER A 106 -0.63 -10.37 -9.80
C SER A 106 -1.30 -9.18 -9.10
N SER A 107 -1.28 -9.17 -7.76
CA SER A 107 -1.96 -8.18 -6.92
C SER A 107 -1.04 -7.06 -6.43
N GLY A 108 0.29 -7.24 -6.47
CA GLY A 108 1.27 -6.24 -6.03
C GLY A 108 2.57 -6.27 -6.83
N LEU A 109 3.24 -5.12 -6.91
CA LEU A 109 4.55 -4.93 -7.56
C LEU A 109 5.72 -4.85 -6.57
N GLY A 110 5.48 -5.10 -5.29
CA GLY A 110 6.49 -5.01 -4.26
C GLY A 110 6.03 -4.30 -3.00
N ASP A 111 4.71 -4.18 -2.81
CA ASP A 111 4.12 -3.56 -1.62
C ASP A 111 4.56 -4.26 -0.34
N VAL A 112 4.76 -5.58 -0.39
CA VAL A 112 5.30 -6.36 0.74
C VAL A 112 6.73 -5.97 1.08
N THR A 113 7.57 -5.69 0.07
CA THR A 113 8.95 -5.24 0.29
C THR A 113 8.96 -3.83 0.87
N ALA A 114 8.01 -2.99 0.48
CA ALA A 114 7.78 -1.68 1.08
C ALA A 114 7.41 -1.80 2.56
N LEU A 115 6.43 -2.66 2.88
CA LEU A 115 6.02 -2.93 4.27
C LEU A 115 7.17 -3.42 5.14
N SER A 116 8.13 -4.17 4.58
CA SER A 116 9.28 -4.64 5.35
C SER A 116 10.29 -3.54 5.73
N ALA A 117 10.29 -2.43 5.00
CA ALA A 117 11.15 -1.28 5.28
C ALA A 117 10.46 -0.22 6.14
N GLY A 118 9.14 -0.10 5.98
CA GLY A 118 8.31 0.87 6.69
C GLY A 118 8.52 2.33 6.29
N GLY A 119 7.62 3.18 6.77
CA GLY A 119 7.70 4.64 6.62
C GLY A 119 7.78 5.11 5.17
N VAL A 120 8.77 5.94 4.88
CA VAL A 120 9.09 6.44 3.53
C VAL A 120 10.16 5.54 2.92
N GLU A 121 9.76 4.69 1.99
CA GLU A 121 10.58 3.60 1.49
C GLU A 121 11.11 3.81 0.08
N ILE A 122 12.24 3.17 -0.21
CA ILE A 122 12.78 2.97 -1.55
C ILE A 122 13.11 1.49 -1.78
N ARG A 123 12.57 0.91 -2.84
CA ARG A 123 12.84 -0.48 -3.24
C ARG A 123 14.01 -0.53 -4.21
N LYS A 124 15.16 -1.00 -3.76
CA LYS A 124 16.40 -1.05 -4.54
C LYS A 124 16.49 -2.29 -5.43
N ILE A 125 16.06 -3.44 -4.91
CA ILE A 125 16.10 -4.72 -5.63
C ILE A 125 14.73 -5.40 -5.48
N PRO A 126 14.11 -5.82 -6.59
CA PRO A 126 12.83 -6.53 -6.53
C PRO A 126 12.99 -7.93 -5.93
N GLY A 127 11.96 -8.40 -5.26
CA GLY A 127 11.89 -9.75 -4.70
C GLY A 127 11.32 -9.79 -3.29
N SER A 128 11.28 -10.98 -2.71
CA SER A 128 10.88 -11.17 -1.32
C SER A 128 11.93 -10.61 -0.36
N PRO A 129 11.56 -9.94 0.74
CA PRO A 129 12.51 -9.51 1.75
C PRO A 129 13.14 -10.67 2.52
N PHE A 130 12.44 -11.79 2.64
CA PHE A 130 12.92 -13.00 3.32
C PHE A 130 12.75 -14.24 2.43
N SER A 131 13.55 -15.28 2.68
CA SER A 131 13.55 -16.52 1.89
C SER A 131 13.98 -17.75 2.68
N GLY A 132 13.54 -18.92 2.20
CA GLY A 132 13.91 -20.22 2.76
C GLY A 132 13.24 -20.53 4.10
N HIS A 133 13.46 -21.75 4.59
CA HIS A 133 12.91 -22.21 5.87
C HIS A 133 13.49 -21.47 7.08
N LEU A 134 14.75 -21.01 6.98
CA LEU A 134 15.43 -20.26 8.03
C LEU A 134 15.11 -18.76 8.02
N LEU A 135 14.23 -18.33 7.11
CA LEU A 135 13.81 -16.92 6.97
C LEU A 135 14.98 -15.95 6.87
N GLU A 136 15.99 -16.35 6.12
CA GLU A 136 17.15 -15.53 5.81
C GLU A 136 16.76 -14.33 4.92
N ASN A 137 17.66 -13.37 4.79
CA ASN A 137 17.45 -12.24 3.89
C ASN A 137 17.22 -12.73 2.46
N GLY A 138 16.08 -12.34 1.91
CA GLY A 138 15.71 -12.65 0.52
C GLY A 138 16.40 -11.75 -0.51
N PRO A 139 16.08 -11.93 -1.79
CA PRO A 139 16.63 -11.12 -2.87
C PRO A 139 16.13 -9.68 -2.85
N GLY A 140 14.90 -9.42 -2.34
CA GLY A 140 14.33 -8.09 -2.26
C GLY A 140 15.09 -7.19 -1.30
N LYS A 141 15.37 -5.95 -1.70
CA LYS A 141 16.06 -4.96 -0.88
C LYS A 141 15.31 -3.65 -0.90
N SER A 142 14.97 -3.17 0.28
CA SER A 142 14.37 -1.86 0.50
C SER A 142 15.04 -1.17 1.68
N GLU A 143 14.96 0.14 1.68
CA GLU A 143 15.38 0.99 2.79
C GLU A 143 14.23 1.95 3.09
N GLY A 144 13.97 2.21 4.37
CA GLY A 144 12.93 3.11 4.83
C GLY A 144 13.45 4.02 5.94
N TRP A 145 12.73 5.11 6.15
CA TRP A 145 12.90 6.01 7.28
C TRP A 145 11.51 6.55 7.66
N THR A 146 11.34 6.94 8.90
CA THR A 146 10.07 7.42 9.43
C THR A 146 10.01 8.94 9.46
N ALA A 147 8.80 9.49 9.32
CA ALA A 147 8.54 10.92 9.45
C ALA A 147 7.20 11.12 10.16
N GLU A 148 7.18 12.04 11.11
CA GLU A 148 5.93 12.48 11.73
C GLU A 148 5.22 13.52 10.85
N ALA A 149 4.74 13.09 9.68
CA ALA A 149 4.04 13.96 8.76
C ALA A 149 2.59 13.54 8.57
N GLU A 150 1.67 14.51 8.68
CA GLU A 150 0.27 14.32 8.32
C GLU A 150 0.12 14.32 6.78
N ILE A 151 -0.70 13.40 6.28
CA ILE A 151 -1.03 13.29 4.87
C ILE A 151 -2.54 13.10 4.71
N ILE A 152 -3.10 13.55 3.60
CA ILE A 152 -4.49 13.28 3.23
C ILE A 152 -4.49 12.23 2.13
N LEU A 153 -5.19 11.13 2.34
CA LEU A 153 -5.49 10.17 1.28
C LEU A 153 -6.88 10.49 0.73
N ALA A 154 -7.00 10.59 -0.60
CA ALA A 154 -8.27 10.86 -1.27
C ALA A 154 -8.51 9.88 -2.42
N TRP A 155 -9.75 9.42 -2.58
CA TRP A 155 -10.12 8.45 -3.61
C TRP A 155 -11.57 8.62 -4.06
N LYS A 156 -11.87 8.09 -5.24
CA LYS A 156 -13.24 8.01 -5.73
C LYS A 156 -13.86 6.69 -5.25
N GLY A 157 -15.10 6.72 -4.79
CA GLY A 157 -15.79 5.54 -4.21
C GLY A 157 -15.88 4.32 -5.12
N GLU A 158 -15.75 4.50 -6.44
CA GLU A 158 -15.66 3.39 -7.40
C GLU A 158 -14.21 2.94 -7.55
N GLY A 159 -13.96 1.63 -7.35
CA GLY A 159 -12.63 1.03 -7.51
C GLY A 159 -12.07 1.17 -8.92
N GLY A 160 -10.75 1.41 -9.01
CA GLY A 160 -10.03 1.43 -10.28
C GLY A 160 -9.91 0.05 -10.93
N LYS A 161 -9.21 -0.01 -12.06
CA LYS A 161 -8.86 -1.28 -12.71
C LYS A 161 -8.02 -2.14 -11.75
N HIS A 162 -8.22 -3.45 -11.81
CA HIS A 162 -7.43 -4.37 -11.00
C HIS A 162 -5.94 -4.29 -11.40
N THR A 163 -5.04 -4.40 -10.42
CA THR A 163 -3.58 -4.33 -10.61
C THR A 163 -3.05 -5.26 -11.70
N SER A 164 -3.64 -6.46 -11.85
CA SER A 164 -3.29 -7.40 -12.92
C SER A 164 -3.45 -6.83 -14.33
N SER A 165 -4.37 -5.87 -14.54
CA SER A 165 -4.55 -5.21 -15.85
C SER A 165 -3.30 -4.46 -16.31
N TYR A 166 -2.43 -4.10 -15.40
CA TYR A 166 -1.16 -3.41 -15.66
C TYR A 166 0.02 -4.39 -15.61
N ILE A 167 0.08 -5.24 -14.59
CA ILE A 167 1.20 -6.17 -14.36
C ILE A 167 1.26 -7.26 -15.42
N ASP A 168 0.11 -7.79 -15.83
CA ASP A 168 0.01 -8.88 -16.80
C ASP A 168 0.02 -8.37 -18.26
N ASN A 169 -0.14 -7.06 -18.46
CA ASN A 169 -0.02 -6.44 -19.77
C ASN A 169 1.46 -6.09 -20.07
N PRO A 170 2.08 -6.65 -21.13
CA PRO A 170 3.51 -6.45 -21.42
C PRO A 170 3.87 -4.98 -21.71
N GLU A 171 2.99 -4.21 -22.34
CA GLU A 171 3.23 -2.80 -22.66
C GLU A 171 3.26 -1.96 -21.37
N TRP A 172 2.22 -2.06 -20.53
CA TRP A 172 2.19 -1.38 -19.25
C TRP A 172 3.35 -1.78 -18.35
N ARG A 173 3.65 -3.07 -18.27
CA ARG A 173 4.79 -3.57 -17.50
C ARG A 173 6.10 -2.97 -18.00
N GLY A 174 6.29 -2.84 -19.30
CA GLY A 174 7.46 -2.22 -19.90
C GLY A 174 7.60 -0.75 -19.52
N LEU A 175 6.53 0.04 -19.66
CA LEU A 175 6.51 1.46 -19.28
C LEU A 175 6.79 1.67 -17.80
N ILE A 176 6.09 0.95 -16.93
CA ILE A 176 6.24 1.04 -15.47
C ILE A 176 7.67 0.64 -15.05
N SER A 177 8.21 -0.45 -15.60
CA SER A 177 9.55 -0.92 -15.28
C SER A 177 10.62 0.06 -15.75
N SER A 178 10.49 0.61 -16.96
CA SER A 178 11.43 1.59 -17.51
C SER A 178 11.44 2.88 -16.67
N ALA A 179 10.25 3.44 -16.40
CA ALA A 179 10.13 4.63 -15.57
C ALA A 179 10.65 4.38 -14.14
N GLY A 180 10.32 3.21 -13.55
CA GLY A 180 10.79 2.83 -12.22
C GLY A 180 12.32 2.71 -12.14
N SER A 181 12.95 2.03 -13.10
CA SER A 181 14.41 1.86 -13.12
C SER A 181 15.15 3.20 -13.24
N LYS A 182 14.67 4.09 -14.11
CA LYS A 182 15.26 5.41 -14.30
C LYS A 182 15.16 6.27 -13.05
N ASN A 183 13.98 6.34 -12.43
CA ASN A 183 13.78 7.11 -11.20
C ASN A 183 14.55 6.51 -10.02
N LEU A 184 14.66 5.18 -9.93
CA LEU A 184 15.44 4.50 -8.91
C LEU A 184 16.94 4.81 -9.04
N GLU A 185 17.48 4.82 -10.25
CA GLU A 185 18.88 5.20 -10.50
C GLU A 185 19.15 6.61 -9.97
N GLU A 186 18.32 7.59 -10.30
CA GLU A 186 18.46 8.99 -9.82
C GLU A 186 18.38 9.08 -8.28
N LEU A 187 17.50 8.31 -7.64
CA LEU A 187 17.34 8.30 -6.19
C LEU A 187 18.45 7.55 -5.44
N SER A 188 19.09 6.55 -6.06
CA SER A 188 20.02 5.65 -5.38
C SER A 188 21.43 6.23 -5.18
N HIS A 189 21.74 7.39 -5.75
CA HIS A 189 23.08 7.99 -5.67
C HIS A 189 23.46 8.56 -4.30
N LYS A 190 22.50 8.72 -3.39
CA LYS A 190 22.70 9.29 -2.05
C LYS A 190 22.07 8.42 -0.97
N ASN A 191 22.43 8.67 0.28
CA ASN A 191 21.82 8.03 1.43
C ASN A 191 20.31 8.27 1.47
N TRP A 192 19.54 7.26 1.85
CA TRP A 192 18.10 7.32 1.96
C TRP A 192 17.70 7.77 3.37
N ASN A 193 17.32 9.05 3.50
CA ASN A 193 16.91 9.69 4.75
C ASN A 193 15.98 10.86 4.49
N GLU A 194 15.54 11.56 5.52
CA GLU A 194 14.60 12.69 5.46
C GLU A 194 14.99 13.81 4.51
N SER A 195 16.30 14.07 4.32
CA SER A 195 16.77 15.09 3.39
C SER A 195 16.38 14.82 1.93
N ARG A 196 15.89 13.60 1.62
CA ARG A 196 15.43 13.19 0.29
C ARG A 196 13.96 13.48 0.04
N TRP A 197 13.24 14.13 0.97
CA TRP A 197 11.80 14.35 0.84
C TRP A 197 11.41 15.07 -0.47
N SER A 198 12.08 16.15 -0.83
CA SER A 198 11.83 16.86 -2.09
C SER A 198 12.14 16.00 -3.33
N ASP A 199 13.19 15.16 -3.27
CA ASP A 199 13.56 14.26 -4.36
C ASP A 199 12.47 13.19 -4.57
N ILE A 200 11.86 12.69 -3.49
CA ILE A 200 10.75 11.73 -3.53
C ILE A 200 9.53 12.33 -4.22
N ILE A 201 9.13 13.55 -3.82
CA ILE A 201 8.00 14.26 -4.43
C ILE A 201 8.21 14.43 -5.93
N LEU A 202 9.38 14.92 -6.32
CA LEU A 202 9.74 15.13 -7.72
C LEU A 202 9.75 13.80 -8.49
N SER A 203 10.37 12.77 -7.94
CA SER A 203 10.45 11.45 -8.56
C SER A 203 9.08 10.80 -8.69
N SER A 204 8.20 10.91 -7.69
CA SER A 204 6.84 10.38 -7.75
C SER A 204 6.02 11.01 -8.86
N ARG A 205 6.10 12.33 -9.04
CA ARG A 205 5.46 13.04 -10.15
C ARG A 205 6.03 12.62 -11.50
N LYS A 206 7.35 12.60 -11.62
CA LYS A 206 8.06 12.18 -12.83
C LYS A 206 7.70 10.75 -13.23
N PHE A 207 7.69 9.85 -12.25
CA PHE A 207 7.31 8.46 -12.47
C PHE A 207 5.87 8.32 -13.01
N SER A 208 4.90 9.03 -12.43
CA SER A 208 3.49 8.96 -12.87
C SER A 208 3.30 9.43 -14.31
N VAL A 209 4.10 10.41 -14.77
CA VAL A 209 4.10 10.91 -16.15
C VAL A 209 4.82 9.93 -17.09
N GLU A 210 6.04 9.53 -16.75
CA GLU A 210 6.88 8.66 -17.59
C GLU A 210 6.31 7.26 -17.76
N SER A 211 5.60 6.73 -16.76
CA SER A 211 4.89 5.46 -16.86
C SER A 211 3.57 5.53 -17.62
N GLY A 212 3.09 6.74 -17.97
CA GLY A 212 1.79 6.97 -18.63
C GLY A 212 0.59 6.89 -17.67
N LEU A 213 0.78 6.55 -16.39
CA LEU A 213 -0.32 6.36 -15.44
C LEU A 213 -1.15 7.63 -15.22
N SER A 214 -0.52 8.81 -15.19
CA SER A 214 -1.20 10.10 -15.04
C SER A 214 -2.07 10.48 -16.25
N SER A 215 -1.88 9.84 -17.40
CA SER A 215 -2.66 10.08 -18.62
C SER A 215 -3.99 9.30 -18.66
N GLU A 216 -4.19 8.34 -17.76
CA GLU A 216 -5.47 7.64 -17.67
C GLU A 216 -6.54 8.55 -17.09
N LYS A 217 -7.69 8.64 -17.79
CA LYS A 217 -8.78 9.58 -17.48
C LYS A 217 -9.21 9.56 -16.02
N SER A 218 -9.39 8.39 -15.43
CA SER A 218 -9.81 8.26 -14.03
C SER A 218 -8.79 8.82 -13.05
N ARG A 219 -7.49 8.62 -13.30
CA ARG A 219 -6.41 9.13 -12.47
C ARG A 219 -6.19 10.62 -12.62
N SER A 220 -6.15 11.09 -13.88
CA SER A 220 -6.03 12.53 -14.16
C SER A 220 -7.19 13.33 -13.58
N GLU A 221 -8.41 12.77 -13.58
CA GLU A 221 -9.59 13.40 -12.98
C GLU A 221 -9.44 13.54 -11.46
N VAL A 222 -9.10 12.46 -10.74
CA VAL A 222 -8.93 12.51 -9.28
C VAL A 222 -7.77 13.43 -8.89
N LEU A 223 -6.66 13.38 -9.63
CA LEU A 223 -5.52 14.27 -9.38
C LEU A 223 -5.92 15.76 -9.54
N ARG A 224 -6.63 16.09 -10.63
CA ARG A 224 -7.13 17.44 -10.88
C ARG A 224 -8.09 17.91 -9.76
N MET A 225 -9.04 17.07 -9.35
CA MET A 225 -9.97 17.40 -8.27
C MET A 225 -9.22 17.70 -6.96
N CYS A 226 -8.19 16.91 -6.63
CA CYS A 226 -7.36 17.17 -5.46
C CYS A 226 -6.57 18.50 -5.60
N GLU A 227 -6.00 18.78 -6.75
CA GLU A 227 -5.25 20.03 -7.00
C GLU A 227 -6.17 21.26 -6.94
N GLU A 228 -7.39 21.17 -7.46
CA GLU A 228 -8.42 22.22 -7.38
C GLU A 228 -8.85 22.46 -5.92
N ALA A 229 -9.15 21.41 -5.16
CA ALA A 229 -9.50 21.52 -3.75
C ALA A 229 -8.36 22.14 -2.91
N MET A 230 -7.10 21.76 -3.20
CA MET A 230 -5.92 22.37 -2.57
C MET A 230 -5.77 23.85 -2.91
N LEU A 231 -6.03 24.22 -4.17
CA LEU A 231 -5.95 25.62 -4.61
C LEU A 231 -7.02 26.47 -3.93
N GLU A 232 -8.27 26.03 -3.95
CA GLU A 232 -9.40 26.72 -3.35
C GLU A 232 -9.28 26.77 -1.82
N GLY A 233 -8.83 25.69 -1.21
CA GLY A 233 -8.62 25.57 0.24
C GLY A 233 -7.34 26.24 0.76
N GLY A 234 -6.52 26.86 -0.08
CA GLY A 234 -5.32 27.59 0.34
C GLY A 234 -4.10 26.71 0.66
N MET A 235 -4.10 25.42 0.29
CA MET A 235 -3.02 24.47 0.58
C MET A 235 -1.94 24.40 -0.50
N SER A 236 -2.10 25.01 -1.67
CA SER A 236 -1.23 24.82 -2.84
C SER A 236 0.26 25.15 -2.58
N HIS A 237 0.56 25.95 -1.58
CA HIS A 237 1.94 26.32 -1.22
C HIS A 237 2.55 25.40 -0.16
N SER A 238 1.74 24.61 0.56
CA SER A 238 2.20 23.70 1.63
C SER A 238 2.10 22.23 1.28
N GLY A 239 1.27 21.85 0.30
CA GLY A 239 0.99 20.47 -0.07
C GLY A 239 1.26 20.17 -1.55
N VAL A 240 1.41 18.89 -1.83
CA VAL A 240 1.54 18.30 -3.19
C VAL A 240 0.66 17.09 -3.31
N ALA A 241 -0.13 17.01 -4.37
CA ALA A 241 -0.91 15.84 -4.73
C ALA A 241 -0.05 14.86 -5.55
N LEU A 242 -0.02 13.58 -5.10
CA LEU A 242 0.73 12.49 -5.71
C LEU A 242 -0.21 11.30 -5.95
N LEU A 243 -0.16 10.72 -7.15
CA LEU A 243 -0.94 9.52 -7.46
C LEU A 243 -0.43 8.31 -6.66
N CYS A 244 -1.35 7.56 -6.05
CA CYS A 244 -1.05 6.25 -5.50
C CYS A 244 -0.99 5.22 -6.62
N MET A 245 0.12 4.49 -6.71
CA MET A 245 0.42 3.58 -7.83
C MET A 245 -0.65 2.51 -8.03
N LEU A 246 -1.03 2.35 -9.29
CA LEU A 246 -1.99 1.39 -9.83
C LEU A 246 -3.42 1.52 -9.30
N GLY A 247 -3.68 2.50 -8.41
CA GLY A 247 -5.01 2.88 -7.95
C GLY A 247 -5.56 4.12 -8.65
N THR A 248 -6.77 4.51 -8.27
CA THR A 248 -7.40 5.80 -8.64
C THR A 248 -7.53 6.68 -7.41
N SER A 249 -6.43 6.83 -6.69
CA SER A 249 -6.33 7.60 -5.47
C SER A 249 -5.13 8.53 -5.49
N VAL A 250 -5.14 9.49 -4.59
CA VAL A 250 -4.12 10.52 -4.43
C VAL A 250 -3.73 10.62 -2.97
N ALA A 251 -2.44 10.76 -2.71
CA ALA A 251 -1.91 11.20 -1.43
C ALA A 251 -1.52 12.68 -1.54
N ILE A 252 -2.10 13.52 -0.70
CA ILE A 252 -1.67 14.92 -0.53
C ILE A 252 -0.65 14.91 0.61
N VAL A 253 0.58 15.26 0.28
CA VAL A 253 1.72 15.22 1.20
C VAL A 253 2.29 16.64 1.38
N PRO A 254 2.93 16.97 2.51
CA PRO A 254 3.53 18.28 2.69
C PRO A 254 4.71 18.53 1.73
N ASN A 255 4.87 19.75 1.25
CA ASN A 255 6.04 20.17 0.49
C ASN A 255 7.33 20.08 1.32
N SER A 256 7.22 20.35 2.63
CA SER A 256 8.29 20.25 3.61
C SER A 256 7.80 19.53 4.84
N LEU A 257 8.60 18.62 5.36
CA LEU A 257 8.31 17.90 6.61
C LEU A 257 8.29 18.82 7.83
N GLU A 258 9.06 19.94 7.78
CA GLU A 258 9.14 20.90 8.89
C GLU A 258 7.88 21.76 9.03
N SER A 259 7.29 22.18 7.90
CA SER A 259 6.13 23.07 7.91
C SER A 259 4.78 22.33 7.91
N GLY A 260 4.76 21.06 7.48
CA GLY A 260 3.54 20.28 7.39
C GLY A 260 2.51 20.81 6.38
N LEU A 261 1.29 20.27 6.46
CA LEU A 261 0.13 20.73 5.69
C LEU A 261 -0.59 21.86 6.46
N VAL A 262 -1.09 22.86 5.73
CA VAL A 262 -1.98 23.91 6.29
C VAL A 262 -3.40 23.75 5.74
N GLU A 263 -4.39 24.35 6.41
CA GLU A 263 -5.80 24.36 5.99
C GLU A 263 -6.40 22.96 5.73
N VAL A 264 -5.92 21.95 6.45
CA VAL A 264 -6.26 20.53 6.26
C VAL A 264 -7.78 20.30 6.27
N ASN A 265 -8.49 20.86 7.26
CA ASN A 265 -9.93 20.64 7.39
C ASN A 265 -10.73 21.28 6.25
N GLN A 266 -10.30 22.45 5.76
CA GLN A 266 -10.94 23.13 4.63
C GLN A 266 -10.77 22.31 3.35
N VAL A 267 -9.54 21.84 3.07
CA VAL A 267 -9.29 21.01 1.88
C VAL A 267 -10.08 19.71 1.95
N ARG A 268 -10.15 19.06 3.11
CA ARG A 268 -10.92 17.83 3.28
C ARG A 268 -12.41 18.05 3.02
N SER A 269 -12.98 19.16 3.48
CA SER A 269 -14.37 19.50 3.16
C SER A 269 -14.61 19.70 1.67
N LEU A 270 -13.69 20.38 0.97
CA LEU A 270 -13.76 20.56 -0.48
C LEU A 270 -13.63 19.24 -1.26
N LEU A 271 -12.81 18.30 -0.76
CA LEU A 271 -12.71 16.96 -1.33
C LEU A 271 -14.04 16.20 -1.17
N ASP A 272 -14.69 16.27 0.00
CA ASP A 272 -16.02 15.69 0.22
C ASP A 272 -17.08 16.34 -0.71
N ASP A 273 -17.07 17.67 -0.84
CA ASP A 273 -18.00 18.42 -1.69
C ASP A 273 -17.87 18.06 -3.18
N CYS A 274 -16.66 17.73 -3.65
CA CYS A 274 -16.45 17.27 -5.02
C CYS A 274 -16.65 15.75 -5.20
N GLY A 275 -17.07 15.03 -4.15
CA GLY A 275 -17.42 13.61 -4.20
C GLY A 275 -16.23 12.65 -4.07
N LEU A 276 -15.11 13.09 -3.51
CA LEU A 276 -14.01 12.24 -3.12
C LEU A 276 -14.14 11.84 -1.65
N GLU A 277 -14.06 10.57 -1.37
CA GLU A 277 -13.81 10.10 -0.01
C GLU A 277 -12.38 10.45 0.40
N ASN A 278 -12.18 10.83 1.66
CA ASN A 278 -10.84 11.17 2.13
C ASN A 278 -10.62 10.82 3.62
N ILE A 279 -9.36 10.65 3.99
CA ILE A 279 -8.93 10.44 5.37
C ILE A 279 -7.64 11.21 5.65
N LEU A 280 -7.55 11.82 6.83
CA LEU A 280 -6.29 12.32 7.37
C LEU A 280 -5.58 11.18 8.10
N THR A 281 -4.33 10.95 7.76
CA THR A 281 -3.48 9.94 8.40
C THR A 281 -2.04 10.45 8.53
N ARG A 282 -1.13 9.63 9.00
CA ARG A 282 0.28 9.98 9.19
C ARG A 282 1.17 8.95 8.54
N ILE A 283 2.36 9.38 8.15
CA ILE A 283 3.46 8.48 7.85
C ILE A 283 3.93 7.94 9.19
N GLY A 284 3.74 6.66 9.45
CA GLY A 284 4.00 6.06 10.75
C GLY A 284 5.11 5.02 10.72
N ASP A 285 5.48 4.56 11.92
CA ASP A 285 6.33 3.39 12.13
C ASP A 285 5.53 2.12 11.80
N VAL A 286 6.21 1.10 11.30
CA VAL A 286 5.66 -0.23 10.99
C VAL A 286 5.99 -1.22 12.10
#